data_c5206d6cf587d1d49b01a9a6b4e2306a
#
_entry.id   c5206d6cf587d1d49b01a9a6b4e2306a
#
_cell.length_a   1.000
_cell.length_b   1.000
_cell.length_c   1.000
_cell.angle_alpha   90.00
_cell.angle_beta   90.00
_cell.angle_gamma   90.00
#
_symmetry.space_group_name_H-M   'P 1'
#
loop_
_entity.id
_entity.type
_entity.pdbx_description
1 polymer ?
#
loop_
_entity_poly.entity_id
_entity_poly.type
_entity_poly.pdbx_seq_one_letter_code
_entity_poly.pdbx_strand_id
1 'polypeptide(L)'
;MDELFAALDKLKAAHPDIVVTEAFNFVDPVQENFDGSMMLMYEGAALAVLVVFLFLRDWRATFVSAVALPLSAIPTFFVMHLMGFTINVVTLLSLSLVVGILVDDAIVEIENIMRHLRMGKTPFQAAMEAADEIGLAVIATTFTLIAVFLPTAFMAGIPGKFFVQFGWTAAIAVFFSLVVARMLTPMMAAYILKAPKHEEREPRWLSVYMGWAKWCLKHRFLTLLGAAVFFFGSFALVPLLATGFIPPDDLSQTQVTVTLPPGSTLKETYAAAEQAREQDLASGGGEEVVAAHDEVDAVQQVVHHHRELIRPVAEAI
;
A
#
# COMPACT_ATOMS: atom_id res chain seq x y z
N MET A 1 -21.89 -7.99 7.77
CA MET A 1 -22.39 -8.88 6.71
C MET A 1 -23.10 -10.11 7.27
N ASP A 2 -22.45 -10.89 8.11
CA ASP A 2 -23.03 -12.14 8.67
C ASP A 2 -24.39 -11.94 9.38
N GLU A 3 -24.54 -10.83 10.11
CA GLU A 3 -25.82 -10.49 10.75
C GLU A 3 -26.92 -10.16 9.72
N LEU A 4 -26.56 -9.51 8.62
CA LEU A 4 -27.49 -9.20 7.53
C LEU A 4 -27.94 -10.47 6.81
N PHE A 5 -27.00 -11.35 6.45
CA PHE A 5 -27.33 -12.64 5.82
C PHE A 5 -28.17 -13.51 6.75
N ALA A 6 -27.85 -13.57 8.05
CA ALA A 6 -28.63 -14.29 9.01
C ALA A 6 -30.08 -13.72 9.18
N ALA A 7 -30.24 -12.40 9.07
CA ALA A 7 -31.56 -11.75 9.07
C ALA A 7 -32.31 -12.04 7.76
N LEU A 8 -31.61 -12.04 6.64
CA LEU A 8 -32.17 -12.35 5.33
C LEU A 8 -32.63 -13.79 5.22
N ASP A 9 -31.88 -14.74 5.76
CA ASP A 9 -32.28 -16.15 5.82
C ASP A 9 -33.53 -16.37 6.68
N LYS A 10 -33.63 -15.63 7.79
CA LYS A 10 -34.87 -15.64 8.61
C LYS A 10 -36.07 -15.06 7.84
N LEU A 11 -35.85 -13.99 7.06
CA LEU A 11 -36.90 -13.39 6.24
C LEU A 11 -37.34 -14.34 5.13
N LYS A 12 -36.39 -14.98 4.42
CA LYS A 12 -36.70 -15.99 3.38
C LYS A 12 -37.47 -17.18 3.96
N ALA A 13 -37.12 -17.61 5.18
CA ALA A 13 -37.82 -18.70 5.84
C ALA A 13 -39.24 -18.32 6.27
N ALA A 14 -39.49 -17.05 6.65
CA ALA A 14 -40.79 -16.56 7.05
C ALA A 14 -41.70 -16.26 5.84
N HIS A 15 -41.13 -15.93 4.69
CA HIS A 15 -41.83 -15.53 3.46
C HIS A 15 -41.27 -16.28 2.24
N PRO A 16 -41.60 -17.56 2.04
CA PRO A 16 -41.06 -18.36 0.94
C PRO A 16 -41.56 -17.93 -0.46
N ASP A 17 -42.56 -17.06 -0.49
CA ASP A 17 -43.12 -16.43 -1.69
C ASP A 17 -42.29 -15.23 -2.19
N ILE A 18 -41.35 -14.73 -1.37
CA ILE A 18 -40.46 -13.62 -1.71
C ILE A 18 -39.12 -14.14 -2.21
N VAL A 19 -38.79 -13.82 -3.46
CA VAL A 19 -37.43 -14.06 -4.01
C VAL A 19 -36.59 -12.83 -3.72
N VAL A 20 -35.57 -13.01 -2.89
CA VAL A 20 -34.57 -11.95 -2.62
C VAL A 20 -33.29 -12.27 -3.37
N THR A 21 -32.97 -11.44 -4.33
CA THR A 21 -31.72 -11.48 -5.08
C THR A 21 -30.81 -10.34 -4.63
N GLU A 22 -29.53 -10.62 -4.49
CA GLU A 22 -28.51 -9.60 -4.23
C GLU A 22 -28.29 -8.82 -5.53
N ALA A 23 -28.61 -7.54 -5.52
CA ALA A 23 -28.43 -6.67 -6.69
C ALA A 23 -27.08 -5.96 -6.67
N PHE A 24 -26.56 -5.67 -5.50
CA PHE A 24 -25.35 -4.87 -5.30
C PHE A 24 -24.63 -5.31 -4.03
N ASN A 25 -23.34 -5.56 -4.12
CA ASN A 25 -22.50 -5.86 -2.97
C ASN A 25 -21.21 -5.01 -3.04
N PHE A 26 -21.09 -4.04 -2.15
CA PHE A 26 -19.88 -3.23 -2.01
C PHE A 26 -18.94 -3.75 -0.92
N VAL A 27 -19.34 -4.77 -0.18
CA VAL A 27 -18.55 -5.27 0.96
C VAL A 27 -17.49 -6.26 0.49
N ASP A 28 -17.83 -7.12 -0.46
CA ASP A 28 -16.87 -8.11 -0.98
C ASP A 28 -15.64 -7.46 -1.63
N PRO A 29 -15.77 -6.45 -2.51
CA PRO A 29 -14.60 -5.75 -3.03
C PRO A 29 -13.76 -5.06 -1.95
N VAL A 30 -14.40 -4.53 -0.90
CA VAL A 30 -13.68 -3.93 0.24
C VAL A 30 -12.95 -5.00 1.04
N GLN A 31 -13.58 -6.15 1.27
CA GLN A 31 -12.97 -7.28 1.98
C GLN A 31 -11.80 -7.85 1.17
N GLU A 32 -11.96 -8.06 -0.13
CA GLU A 32 -10.87 -8.53 -1.01
C GLU A 32 -9.68 -7.57 -1.02
N ASN A 33 -9.93 -6.26 -1.10
CA ASN A 33 -8.88 -5.24 -1.00
C ASN A 33 -8.20 -5.25 0.37
N PHE A 34 -8.95 -5.48 1.44
CA PHE A 34 -8.40 -5.60 2.80
C PHE A 34 -7.50 -6.85 2.91
N ASP A 35 -8.01 -8.00 2.48
CA ASP A 35 -7.27 -9.26 2.55
C ASP A 35 -6.03 -9.22 1.64
N GLY A 36 -6.14 -8.64 0.44
CA GLY A 36 -5.01 -8.39 -0.45
C GLY A 36 -3.95 -7.47 0.17
N SER A 37 -4.37 -6.38 0.83
CA SER A 37 -3.45 -5.46 1.52
C SER A 37 -2.76 -6.13 2.71
N MET A 38 -3.47 -6.96 3.48
CA MET A 38 -2.89 -7.74 4.57
C MET A 38 -1.88 -8.76 4.03
N MET A 39 -2.18 -9.45 2.94
CA MET A 39 -1.26 -10.39 2.29
C MET A 39 0.01 -9.68 1.83
N LEU A 40 -0.11 -8.55 1.13
CA LEU A 40 1.05 -7.73 0.71
C LEU A 40 1.91 -7.29 1.89
N MET A 41 1.31 -6.95 3.02
CA MET A 41 2.05 -6.58 4.24
C MET A 41 2.87 -7.77 4.77
N TYR A 42 2.28 -8.97 4.84
CA TYR A 42 2.99 -10.18 5.29
C TYR A 42 4.08 -10.63 4.31
N GLU A 43 3.79 -10.61 3.01
CA GLU A 43 4.77 -10.92 1.97
C GLU A 43 5.93 -9.93 1.97
N GLY A 44 5.64 -8.63 2.08
CA GLY A 44 6.64 -7.59 2.19
C GLY A 44 7.54 -7.76 3.42
N ALA A 45 6.95 -8.07 4.58
CA ALA A 45 7.70 -8.35 5.81
C ALA A 45 8.56 -9.61 5.66
N ALA A 46 8.03 -10.70 5.10
CA ALA A 46 8.77 -11.94 4.88
C ALA A 46 9.94 -11.73 3.90
N LEU A 47 9.68 -11.00 2.80
CA LEU A 47 10.72 -10.67 1.82
C LEU A 47 11.82 -9.78 2.43
N ALA A 48 11.45 -8.79 3.23
CA ALA A 48 12.40 -7.95 3.94
C ALA A 48 13.31 -8.77 4.85
N VAL A 49 12.73 -9.67 5.67
CA VAL A 49 13.50 -10.58 6.55
C VAL A 49 14.41 -11.51 5.74
N LEU A 50 13.94 -12.02 4.60
CA LEU A 50 14.75 -12.87 3.71
C LEU A 50 15.95 -12.09 3.15
N VAL A 51 15.73 -10.86 2.68
CA VAL A 51 16.81 -9.99 2.16
C VAL A 51 17.82 -9.70 3.26
N VAL A 52 17.36 -9.35 4.47
CA VAL A 52 18.26 -9.15 5.63
C VAL A 52 19.10 -10.37 5.91
N PHE A 53 18.48 -11.56 5.88
CA PHE A 53 19.22 -12.82 6.10
C PHE A 53 20.29 -13.08 5.02
N LEU A 54 19.99 -12.78 3.76
CA LEU A 54 20.94 -12.94 2.65
C LEU A 54 22.14 -11.99 2.77
N PHE A 55 21.92 -10.76 3.27
CA PHE A 55 22.96 -9.76 3.45
C PHE A 55 23.79 -9.99 4.70
N LEU A 56 23.16 -10.16 5.85
CA LEU A 56 23.84 -10.30 7.13
C LEU A 56 24.44 -11.71 7.34
N ARG A 57 23.87 -12.74 6.69
CA ARG A 57 24.28 -14.15 6.80
C ARG A 57 24.38 -14.66 8.23
N ASP A 58 23.76 -13.99 9.16
CA ASP A 58 23.67 -14.36 10.58
C ASP A 58 22.21 -14.40 11.01
N TRP A 59 21.74 -15.60 11.42
CA TRP A 59 20.36 -15.78 11.81
C TRP A 59 19.96 -14.99 13.06
N ARG A 60 20.92 -14.70 13.95
CA ARG A 60 20.69 -13.93 15.17
C ARG A 60 20.50 -12.46 14.86
N ALA A 61 21.34 -11.92 14.00
CA ALA A 61 21.22 -10.57 13.48
C ALA A 61 19.89 -10.39 12.73
N THR A 62 19.53 -11.37 11.88
CA THR A 62 18.25 -11.40 11.18
C THR A 62 17.07 -11.49 12.14
N PHE A 63 17.15 -12.30 13.18
CA PHE A 63 16.11 -12.40 14.18
C PHE A 63 15.86 -11.08 14.91
N VAL A 64 16.93 -10.37 15.31
CA VAL A 64 16.81 -9.06 15.96
C VAL A 64 16.14 -8.05 15.02
N SER A 65 16.54 -7.99 13.73
CA SER A 65 15.90 -7.14 12.74
C SER A 65 14.44 -7.53 12.49
N ALA A 66 14.14 -8.82 12.40
CA ALA A 66 12.77 -9.30 12.15
C ALA A 66 11.81 -8.96 13.29
N VAL A 67 12.29 -9.04 14.54
CA VAL A 67 11.48 -8.69 15.72
C VAL A 67 11.23 -7.17 15.81
N ALA A 68 12.12 -6.35 15.25
CA ALA A 68 11.90 -4.89 15.20
C ALA A 68 10.62 -4.50 14.43
N LEU A 69 10.22 -5.27 13.40
CA LEU A 69 8.99 -5.02 12.63
C LEU A 69 7.72 -5.01 13.51
N PRO A 70 7.35 -6.12 14.17
CA PRO A 70 6.16 -6.12 15.00
C PRO A 70 6.27 -5.17 16.19
N LEU A 71 7.47 -4.97 16.75
CA LEU A 71 7.68 -4.03 17.85
C LEU A 71 7.47 -2.56 17.43
N SER A 72 7.64 -2.22 16.16
CA SER A 72 7.30 -0.90 15.61
C SER A 72 5.83 -0.81 15.19
N ALA A 73 5.26 -1.88 14.64
CA ALA A 73 3.89 -1.90 14.15
C ALA A 73 2.84 -1.88 15.28
N ILE A 74 3.06 -2.66 16.36
CA ILE A 74 2.09 -2.76 17.46
C ILE A 74 1.81 -1.40 18.13
N PRO A 75 2.81 -0.59 18.53
CA PRO A 75 2.58 0.74 19.06
C PRO A 75 1.91 1.67 18.04
N THR A 76 2.19 1.50 16.75
CA THR A 76 1.53 2.26 15.69
C THR A 76 0.03 2.01 15.69
N PHE A 77 -0.42 0.77 15.75
CA PHE A 77 -1.85 0.43 15.84
C PHE A 77 -2.48 1.00 17.12
N PHE A 78 -1.76 0.99 18.23
CA PHE A 78 -2.25 1.57 19.48
C PHE A 78 -2.50 3.07 19.36
N VAL A 79 -1.56 3.83 18.77
CA VAL A 79 -1.75 5.29 18.57
C VAL A 79 -2.83 5.57 17.54
N MET A 80 -2.93 4.78 16.45
CA MET A 80 -4.03 4.88 15.49
C MET A 80 -5.39 4.73 16.19
N HIS A 81 -5.51 3.76 17.10
CA HIS A 81 -6.74 3.57 17.88
C HIS A 81 -7.05 4.79 18.76
N LEU A 82 -6.05 5.37 19.44
CA LEU A 82 -6.23 6.60 20.25
C LEU A 82 -6.66 7.81 19.41
N MET A 83 -6.23 7.87 18.14
CA MET A 83 -6.64 8.91 17.18
C MET A 83 -8.01 8.65 16.55
N GLY A 84 -8.66 7.53 16.87
CA GLY A 84 -9.94 7.15 16.26
C GLY A 84 -9.83 6.67 14.82
N PHE A 85 -8.63 6.27 14.37
CA PHE A 85 -8.42 5.72 13.04
C PHE A 85 -8.87 4.25 12.99
N THR A 86 -9.36 3.85 11.84
CA THR A 86 -9.76 2.47 11.56
C THR A 86 -8.68 1.76 10.75
N ILE A 87 -8.63 0.44 10.86
CA ILE A 87 -7.86 -0.38 9.93
C ILE A 87 -8.67 -0.46 8.64
N ASN A 88 -8.19 0.19 7.59
CA ASN A 88 -8.82 0.25 6.28
C ASN A 88 -7.75 0.16 5.18
N VAL A 89 -8.17 0.08 3.92
CA VAL A 89 -7.27 -0.05 2.77
C VAL A 89 -6.18 1.04 2.76
N VAL A 90 -6.51 2.29 3.11
CA VAL A 90 -5.56 3.41 3.10
C VAL A 90 -4.52 3.29 4.21
N THR A 91 -4.93 2.90 5.42
CA THR A 91 -4.01 2.70 6.55
C THR A 91 -3.13 1.46 6.34
N LEU A 92 -3.68 0.39 5.75
CA LEU A 92 -2.92 -0.81 5.38
C LEU A 92 -1.93 -0.51 4.25
N LEU A 93 -2.33 0.27 3.24
CA LEU A 93 -1.43 0.73 2.18
C LEU A 93 -0.26 1.54 2.77
N SER A 94 -0.55 2.44 3.72
CA SER A 94 0.48 3.19 4.44
C SER A 94 1.45 2.28 5.18
N LEU A 95 0.94 1.30 5.92
CA LEU A 95 1.78 0.34 6.65
C LEU A 95 2.60 -0.55 5.71
N SER A 96 2.00 -1.04 4.62
CA SER A 96 2.71 -1.85 3.62
C SER A 96 3.87 -1.08 2.98
N LEU A 97 3.65 0.21 2.67
CA LEU A 97 4.72 1.07 2.16
C LEU A 97 5.83 1.27 3.18
N VAL A 98 5.47 1.46 4.45
CA VAL A 98 6.43 1.79 5.52
C VAL A 98 7.15 0.55 6.05
N VAL A 99 6.61 -0.67 5.89
CA VAL A 99 7.23 -1.92 6.37
C VAL A 99 8.69 -2.04 5.93
N GLY A 100 9.01 -1.73 4.67
CA GLY A 100 10.39 -1.73 4.18
C GLY A 100 11.28 -0.73 4.91
N ILE A 101 10.75 0.45 5.23
CA ILE A 101 11.45 1.52 5.95
C ILE A 101 11.66 1.13 7.43
N LEU A 102 10.68 0.46 8.05
CA LEU A 102 10.78 0.02 9.45
C LEU A 102 11.92 -0.97 9.69
N VAL A 103 12.24 -1.79 8.69
CA VAL A 103 13.34 -2.75 8.78
C VAL A 103 14.69 -2.07 8.58
N ASP A 104 14.76 -1.04 7.75
CA ASP A 104 16.01 -0.40 7.34
C ASP A 104 16.76 0.20 8.55
N ASP A 105 16.06 0.91 9.43
CA ASP A 105 16.67 1.45 10.65
C ASP A 105 17.33 0.37 11.52
N ALA A 106 16.66 -0.77 11.67
CA ALA A 106 17.19 -1.90 12.42
C ALA A 106 18.36 -2.59 11.71
N ILE A 107 18.35 -2.65 10.37
CA ILE A 107 19.43 -3.24 9.58
C ILE A 107 20.70 -2.42 9.76
N VAL A 108 20.61 -1.10 9.58
CA VAL A 108 21.77 -0.19 9.69
C VAL A 108 22.38 -0.26 11.09
N GLU A 109 21.54 -0.28 12.13
CA GLU A 109 21.99 -0.44 13.52
C GLU A 109 22.74 -1.77 13.73
N ILE A 110 22.15 -2.88 13.29
CA ILE A 110 22.74 -4.21 13.46
C ILE A 110 24.02 -4.37 12.64
N GLU A 111 24.04 -3.88 11.40
CA GLU A 111 25.27 -3.92 10.57
C GLU A 111 26.41 -3.21 11.25
N ASN A 112 26.17 -2.02 11.81
CA ASN A 112 27.17 -1.27 12.53
C ASN A 112 27.65 -2.02 13.81
N ILE A 113 26.72 -2.61 14.57
CA ILE A 113 27.06 -3.45 15.72
C ILE A 113 27.91 -4.65 15.30
N MET A 114 27.54 -5.34 14.21
CA MET A 114 28.30 -6.46 13.68
C MET A 114 29.71 -6.04 13.22
N ARG A 115 29.87 -4.84 12.65
CA ARG A 115 31.17 -4.25 12.31
C ARG A 115 32.04 -4.10 13.56
N HIS A 116 31.49 -3.55 14.63
CA HIS A 116 32.23 -3.42 15.91
C HIS A 116 32.57 -4.78 16.54
N LEU A 117 31.70 -5.77 16.43
CA LEU A 117 31.97 -7.16 16.86
C LEU A 117 33.14 -7.76 16.07
N ARG A 118 33.24 -7.50 14.76
CA ARG A 118 34.37 -7.94 13.91
C ARG A 118 35.69 -7.28 14.32
N MET A 119 35.65 -6.08 14.91
CA MET A 119 36.83 -5.42 15.50
C MET A 119 37.28 -6.04 16.83
N GLY A 120 36.61 -7.11 17.31
CA GLY A 120 36.97 -7.82 18.54
C GLY A 120 36.37 -7.23 19.82
N LYS A 121 35.42 -6.32 19.74
CA LYS A 121 34.73 -5.76 20.89
C LYS A 121 33.71 -6.75 21.48
N THR A 122 33.44 -6.63 22.77
CA THR A 122 32.36 -7.40 23.40
C THR A 122 30.99 -6.98 22.86
N PRO A 123 29.97 -7.85 22.83
CA PRO A 123 28.65 -7.49 22.31
C PRO A 123 28.04 -6.22 22.93
N PHE A 124 28.22 -6.05 24.23
CA PHE A 124 27.75 -4.86 24.94
C PHE A 124 28.48 -3.58 24.49
N GLN A 125 29.81 -3.62 24.42
CA GLN A 125 30.60 -2.47 23.93
C GLN A 125 30.29 -2.17 22.45
N ALA A 126 30.18 -3.20 21.62
CA ALA A 126 29.85 -3.07 20.21
C ALA A 126 28.48 -2.39 20.04
N ALA A 127 27.46 -2.79 20.81
CA ALA A 127 26.13 -2.18 20.73
C ALA A 127 26.16 -0.72 21.22
N MET A 128 26.84 -0.40 22.30
CA MET A 128 26.92 0.96 22.83
C MET A 128 27.63 1.92 21.87
N GLU A 129 28.79 1.54 21.37
CA GLU A 129 29.60 2.38 20.49
C GLU A 129 28.95 2.52 19.10
N ALA A 130 28.38 1.46 18.55
CA ALA A 130 27.68 1.51 17.28
C ALA A 130 26.44 2.42 17.38
N ALA A 131 25.68 2.30 18.45
CA ALA A 131 24.52 3.14 18.68
C ALA A 131 24.89 4.62 18.78
N ASP A 132 25.99 4.98 19.44
CA ASP A 132 26.46 6.37 19.54
C ASP A 132 26.95 6.89 18.16
N GLU A 133 27.70 6.07 17.42
CA GLU A 133 28.31 6.46 16.14
C GLU A 133 27.27 6.87 15.07
N ILE A 134 26.18 6.12 14.93
CA ILE A 134 25.17 6.38 13.88
C ILE A 134 23.92 7.10 14.40
N GLY A 135 23.85 7.36 15.71
CA GLY A 135 22.67 7.85 16.37
C GLY A 135 22.06 9.10 15.75
N LEU A 136 22.88 10.10 15.50
CA LEU A 136 22.41 11.35 14.90
C LEU A 136 21.95 11.15 13.45
N ALA A 137 22.62 10.29 12.70
CA ALA A 137 22.24 10.00 11.31
C ALA A 137 20.86 9.33 11.24
N VAL A 138 20.61 8.30 12.06
CA VAL A 138 19.32 7.62 12.12
C VAL A 138 18.19 8.56 12.56
N ILE A 139 18.42 9.42 13.55
CA ILE A 139 17.44 10.43 13.96
C ILE A 139 17.15 11.39 12.79
N ALA A 140 18.16 11.88 12.11
CA ALA A 140 18.00 12.82 11.00
C ALA A 140 17.23 12.20 9.83
N THR A 141 17.54 10.95 9.44
CA THR A 141 16.81 10.24 8.36
C THR A 141 15.36 10.00 8.74
N THR A 142 15.09 9.57 9.96
CA THR A 142 13.72 9.36 10.46
C THR A 142 12.89 10.64 10.44
N PHE A 143 13.42 11.76 10.96
CA PHE A 143 12.71 13.05 10.90
C PHE A 143 12.51 13.55 9.48
N THR A 144 13.44 13.26 8.57
CA THR A 144 13.28 13.56 7.15
C THR A 144 12.12 12.77 6.55
N LEU A 145 12.00 11.49 6.85
CA LEU A 145 10.87 10.66 6.41
C LEU A 145 9.54 11.16 6.98
N ILE A 146 9.50 11.49 8.27
CA ILE A 146 8.30 12.10 8.88
C ILE A 146 7.94 13.40 8.16
N ALA A 147 8.91 14.27 7.86
CA ALA A 147 8.69 15.52 7.14
C ALA A 147 8.20 15.31 5.69
N VAL A 148 8.48 14.17 5.08
CA VAL A 148 7.97 13.81 3.74
C VAL A 148 6.54 13.31 3.81
N PHE A 149 6.19 12.47 4.79
CA PHE A 149 4.84 11.90 4.90
C PHE A 149 3.83 12.84 5.57
N LEU A 150 4.25 13.62 6.55
CA LEU A 150 3.34 14.45 7.34
C LEU A 150 2.55 15.50 6.52
N PRO A 151 3.08 16.13 5.45
CA PRO A 151 2.29 17.05 4.62
C PRO A 151 1.06 16.42 3.99
N THR A 152 1.07 15.11 3.70
CA THR A 152 -0.11 14.43 3.15
C THR A 152 -1.28 14.41 4.13
N ALA A 153 -0.98 14.43 5.44
CA ALA A 153 -1.99 14.51 6.51
C ALA A 153 -2.69 15.87 6.60
N PHE A 154 -2.14 16.92 5.97
CA PHE A 154 -2.70 18.28 5.96
C PHE A 154 -3.27 18.69 4.60
N MET A 155 -3.45 17.75 3.69
CA MET A 155 -4.06 18.01 2.40
C MET A 155 -5.52 18.47 2.58
N ALA A 156 -5.97 19.41 1.77
CA ALA A 156 -7.34 19.88 1.76
C ALA A 156 -8.22 19.14 0.73
N GLY A 157 -9.53 19.25 0.88
CA GLY A 157 -10.50 18.70 -0.06
C GLY A 157 -10.74 17.19 0.09
N ILE A 158 -11.26 16.56 -0.97
CA ILE A 158 -11.56 15.13 -1.00
C ILE A 158 -10.28 14.29 -0.81
N PRO A 159 -9.15 14.57 -1.50
CA PRO A 159 -7.91 13.84 -1.26
C PRO A 159 -7.49 13.87 0.20
N GLY A 160 -7.62 15.02 0.88
CA GLY A 160 -7.26 15.15 2.29
C GLY A 160 -8.01 14.19 3.19
N LYS A 161 -9.32 13.93 2.94
CA LYS A 161 -10.10 13.00 3.74
C LYS A 161 -9.54 11.57 3.72
N PHE A 162 -8.95 11.16 2.60
CA PHE A 162 -8.30 9.86 2.46
C PHE A 162 -6.87 9.86 3.03
N PHE A 163 -6.09 10.88 2.69
CA PHE A 163 -4.66 10.91 3.00
C PHE A 163 -4.31 11.35 4.43
N VAL A 164 -5.26 11.93 5.20
CA VAL A 164 -5.04 12.22 6.62
C VAL A 164 -4.60 10.97 7.39
N GLN A 165 -5.33 9.87 7.25
CA GLN A 165 -5.00 8.63 7.94
C GLN A 165 -3.69 8.02 7.42
N PHE A 166 -3.43 8.10 6.11
CA PHE A 166 -2.20 7.66 5.49
C PHE A 166 -0.97 8.36 6.08
N GLY A 167 -0.96 9.70 6.06
CA GLY A 167 0.19 10.49 6.49
C GLY A 167 0.50 10.32 7.97
N TRP A 168 -0.52 10.34 8.83
CA TRP A 168 -0.34 10.10 10.26
C TRP A 168 0.12 8.68 10.55
N THR A 169 -0.46 7.66 9.92
CA THR A 169 -0.06 6.26 10.11
C THR A 169 1.41 6.07 9.74
N ALA A 170 1.84 6.59 8.58
CA ALA A 170 3.23 6.52 8.16
C ALA A 170 4.17 7.23 9.14
N ALA A 171 3.83 8.47 9.53
CA ALA A 171 4.67 9.26 10.46
C ALA A 171 4.81 8.59 11.83
N ILE A 172 3.73 8.04 12.37
CA ILE A 172 3.73 7.32 13.65
C ILE A 172 4.56 6.04 13.55
N ALA A 173 4.38 5.26 12.48
CA ALA A 173 5.12 4.02 12.28
C ALA A 173 6.63 4.28 12.18
N VAL A 174 7.04 5.27 11.40
CA VAL A 174 8.45 5.70 11.26
C VAL A 174 9.01 6.21 12.58
N PHE A 175 8.22 6.94 13.37
CA PHE A 175 8.64 7.37 14.71
C PHE A 175 8.88 6.19 15.66
N PHE A 176 7.99 5.18 15.67
CA PHE A 176 8.20 3.98 16.50
C PHE A 176 9.34 3.12 15.98
N SER A 177 9.62 3.11 14.67
CA SER A 177 10.83 2.50 14.12
C SER A 177 12.09 3.08 14.75
N LEU A 178 12.18 4.41 14.82
CA LEU A 178 13.27 5.10 15.49
C LEU A 178 13.43 4.66 16.96
N VAL A 179 12.32 4.61 17.70
CA VAL A 179 12.36 4.20 19.13
C VAL A 179 12.87 2.77 19.26
N VAL A 180 12.38 1.88 18.43
CA VAL A 180 12.80 0.46 18.43
C VAL A 180 14.27 0.33 18.02
N ALA A 181 14.68 0.99 16.93
CA ALA A 181 16.05 0.93 16.44
C ALA A 181 17.05 1.51 17.44
N ARG A 182 16.68 2.55 18.19
CA ARG A 182 17.59 3.23 19.13
C ARG A 182 17.61 2.65 20.54
N MET A 183 16.57 1.95 20.96
CA MET A 183 16.45 1.39 22.30
C MET A 183 16.46 -0.12 22.31
N LEU A 184 15.57 -0.75 21.56
CA LEU A 184 15.37 -2.21 21.62
C LEU A 184 16.40 -2.98 20.80
N THR A 185 16.70 -2.50 19.59
CA THR A 185 17.67 -3.19 18.70
C THR A 185 19.06 -3.29 19.31
N PRO A 186 19.69 -2.22 19.85
CA PRO A 186 21.00 -2.34 20.51
C PRO A 186 20.95 -3.21 21.77
N MET A 187 19.89 -3.09 22.57
CA MET A 187 19.69 -3.92 23.73
C MET A 187 19.62 -5.41 23.35
N MET A 188 18.77 -5.77 22.39
CA MET A 188 18.66 -7.16 21.93
C MET A 188 19.98 -7.66 21.33
N ALA A 189 20.66 -6.83 20.55
CA ALA A 189 21.94 -7.13 19.95
C ALA A 189 23.01 -7.44 21.00
N ALA A 190 23.08 -6.66 22.08
CA ALA A 190 24.03 -6.85 23.17
C ALA A 190 23.91 -8.22 23.86
N TYR A 191 22.70 -8.80 23.90
CA TYR A 191 22.44 -10.09 24.54
C TYR A 191 22.38 -11.27 23.56
N ILE A 192 21.97 -11.06 22.33
CA ILE A 192 21.71 -12.13 21.36
C ILE A 192 22.88 -12.33 20.40
N LEU A 193 23.57 -11.25 19.97
CA LEU A 193 24.65 -11.34 19.00
C LEU A 193 25.90 -11.95 19.63
N LYS A 194 26.68 -12.61 18.79
CA LYS A 194 28.00 -13.16 19.15
C LYS A 194 29.02 -12.71 18.12
N ALA A 195 30.26 -12.56 18.57
CA ALA A 195 31.35 -12.30 17.65
C ALA A 195 31.44 -13.39 16.57
N PRO A 196 31.53 -13.02 15.30
CA PRO A 196 31.66 -14.00 14.21
C PRO A 196 32.91 -14.84 14.38
N LYS A 197 32.77 -16.15 14.23
CA LYS A 197 33.88 -17.10 14.44
C LYS A 197 34.86 -17.17 13.28
N HIS A 198 34.50 -16.64 12.11
CA HIS A 198 35.32 -16.69 10.89
C HIS A 198 35.31 -15.33 10.20
N GLU A 199 36.46 -14.93 9.65
CA GLU A 199 36.55 -13.85 8.68
C GLU A 199 35.74 -14.28 7.43
N GLU A 200 34.66 -13.58 7.16
CA GLU A 200 33.90 -13.79 5.93
C GLU A 200 34.77 -13.37 4.73
N ARG A 201 35.00 -14.28 3.79
CA ARG A 201 35.60 -13.95 2.51
C ARG A 201 34.72 -12.91 1.80
N GLU A 202 35.33 -11.78 1.47
CA GLU A 202 34.64 -10.76 0.67
C GLU A 202 34.05 -11.37 -0.62
N PRO A 203 32.76 -11.17 -0.89
CA PRO A 203 32.14 -11.71 -2.09
C PRO A 203 32.74 -11.09 -3.34
N ARG A 204 32.94 -11.88 -4.39
CA ARG A 204 33.55 -11.43 -5.66
C ARG A 204 32.85 -10.23 -6.30
N TRP A 205 31.54 -10.11 -6.13
CA TRP A 205 30.78 -8.98 -6.66
C TRP A 205 31.20 -7.64 -6.03
N LEU A 206 31.69 -7.65 -4.78
CA LEU A 206 32.14 -6.44 -4.09
C LEU A 206 33.34 -5.83 -4.81
N SER A 207 34.28 -6.64 -5.34
CA SER A 207 35.44 -6.13 -6.10
C SER A 207 35.00 -5.46 -7.41
N VAL A 208 33.96 -5.97 -8.07
CA VAL A 208 33.40 -5.36 -9.29
C VAL A 208 32.74 -4.03 -8.93
N TYR A 209 31.90 -4.01 -7.89
CA TYR A 209 31.27 -2.78 -7.39
C TYR A 209 32.30 -1.71 -7.01
N MET A 210 33.33 -2.09 -6.26
CA MET A 210 34.42 -1.18 -5.91
C MET A 210 35.17 -0.67 -7.13
N GLY A 211 35.29 -1.49 -8.18
CA GLY A 211 35.85 -1.07 -9.46
C GLY A 211 35.01 0.05 -10.10
N TRP A 212 33.71 -0.12 -10.15
CA TRP A 212 32.79 0.89 -10.68
C TRP A 212 32.76 2.16 -9.83
N ALA A 213 32.74 2.03 -8.50
CA ALA A 213 32.79 3.17 -7.60
C ALA A 213 34.05 3.99 -7.79
N LYS A 214 35.24 3.33 -7.89
CA LYS A 214 36.53 3.99 -8.20
C LYS A 214 36.50 4.67 -9.56
N TRP A 215 35.91 4.05 -10.58
CA TRP A 215 35.75 4.64 -11.90
C TRP A 215 34.91 5.91 -11.87
N CYS A 216 33.76 5.86 -11.20
CA CYS A 216 32.86 7.02 -11.00
C CYS A 216 33.58 8.17 -10.28
N LEU A 217 34.31 7.88 -9.21
CA LEU A 217 35.10 8.87 -8.48
C LEU A 217 36.23 9.49 -9.33
N LYS A 218 36.89 8.65 -10.14
CA LYS A 218 37.94 9.12 -11.05
C LYS A 218 37.36 10.03 -12.15
N HIS A 219 36.18 9.72 -12.67
CA HIS A 219 35.55 10.45 -13.78
C HIS A 219 34.32 11.27 -13.27
N ARG A 220 34.53 11.99 -12.17
CA ARG A 220 33.50 12.74 -11.46
C ARG A 220 32.59 13.61 -12.35
N PHE A 221 33.19 14.32 -13.34
CA PHE A 221 32.45 15.17 -14.27
C PHE A 221 31.54 14.36 -15.22
N LEU A 222 32.02 13.23 -15.73
CA LEU A 222 31.25 12.36 -16.60
C LEU A 222 30.13 11.69 -15.82
N THR A 223 30.38 11.27 -14.58
CA THR A 223 29.38 10.72 -13.68
C THR A 223 28.30 11.75 -13.33
N LEU A 224 28.70 12.99 -13.03
CA LEU A 224 27.77 14.07 -12.76
C LEU A 224 26.93 14.42 -13.99
N LEU A 225 27.57 14.49 -15.17
CA LEU A 225 26.86 14.73 -16.43
C LEU A 225 25.86 13.61 -16.73
N GLY A 226 26.26 12.35 -16.56
CA GLY A 226 25.37 11.19 -16.72
C GLY A 226 24.17 11.24 -15.77
N ALA A 227 24.42 11.55 -14.50
CA ALA A 227 23.36 11.73 -13.52
C ALA A 227 22.41 12.89 -13.86
N ALA A 228 22.95 14.02 -14.32
CA ALA A 228 22.14 15.16 -14.75
C ALA A 228 21.28 14.82 -15.99
N VAL A 229 21.86 14.17 -16.99
CA VAL A 229 21.12 13.73 -18.19
C VAL A 229 20.00 12.76 -17.82
N PHE A 230 20.28 11.80 -16.93
CA PHE A 230 19.27 10.87 -16.44
C PHE A 230 18.15 11.61 -15.68
N PHE A 231 18.50 12.51 -14.78
CA PHE A 231 17.56 13.28 -13.98
C PHE A 231 16.64 14.16 -14.85
N PHE A 232 17.22 15.00 -15.71
CA PHE A 232 16.46 15.87 -16.59
C PHE A 232 15.69 15.09 -17.66
N GLY A 233 16.25 13.99 -18.17
CA GLY A 233 15.57 13.08 -19.09
C GLY A 233 14.35 12.44 -18.45
N SER A 234 14.43 12.04 -17.18
CA SER A 234 13.26 11.51 -16.43
C SER A 234 12.16 12.56 -16.27
N PHE A 235 12.53 13.82 -16.00
CA PHE A 235 11.56 14.91 -15.96
C PHE A 235 10.86 15.16 -17.30
N ALA A 236 11.57 14.99 -18.41
CA ALA A 236 10.99 15.13 -19.75
C ALA A 236 9.94 14.05 -20.07
N LEU A 237 9.94 12.92 -19.35
CA LEU A 237 8.95 11.85 -19.50
C LEU A 237 7.66 12.12 -18.69
N VAL A 238 7.69 13.00 -17.69
CA VAL A 238 6.53 13.29 -16.83
C VAL A 238 5.28 13.72 -17.63
N PRO A 239 5.37 14.60 -18.66
CA PRO A 239 4.19 14.99 -19.46
C PRO A 239 3.55 13.86 -20.28
N LEU A 240 4.25 12.74 -20.46
CA LEU A 240 3.74 11.56 -21.19
C LEU A 240 2.91 10.64 -20.28
N LEU A 241 2.93 10.87 -18.96
CA LEU A 241 2.14 10.10 -18.00
C LEU A 241 0.68 10.59 -17.99
N ALA A 242 -0.26 9.66 -18.03
CA ALA A 242 -1.66 9.97 -17.81
C ALA A 242 -1.86 10.51 -16.40
N THR A 243 -2.54 11.65 -16.27
CA THR A 243 -2.82 12.28 -14.98
C THR A 243 -4.25 12.01 -14.57
N GLY A 244 -4.45 11.46 -13.38
CA GLY A 244 -5.75 11.23 -12.77
C GLY A 244 -5.60 11.02 -11.27
N PHE A 245 -6.61 11.40 -10.50
CA PHE A 245 -6.60 11.17 -9.05
C PHE A 245 -6.94 9.72 -8.70
N ILE A 246 -7.91 9.16 -9.42
CA ILE A 246 -8.32 7.76 -9.28
C ILE A 246 -7.98 7.08 -10.61
N PRO A 247 -7.14 6.03 -10.59
CA PRO A 247 -6.94 5.24 -11.81
C PRO A 247 -8.27 4.62 -12.24
N PRO A 248 -8.49 4.42 -13.54
CA PRO A 248 -9.66 3.67 -14.00
C PRO A 248 -9.55 2.24 -13.47
N ASP A 249 -10.44 1.88 -12.57
CA ASP A 249 -10.57 0.51 -12.09
C ASP A 249 -11.39 -0.31 -13.08
N ASP A 250 -10.88 -1.45 -13.47
CA ASP A 250 -11.65 -2.46 -14.18
C ASP A 250 -12.31 -3.37 -13.13
N LEU A 251 -13.49 -2.96 -12.68
CA LEU A 251 -14.28 -3.74 -11.72
C LEU A 251 -15.05 -4.88 -12.40
N SER A 252 -14.86 -5.07 -13.71
CA SER A 252 -15.64 -6.00 -14.53
C SER A 252 -17.16 -5.76 -14.38
N GLN A 253 -17.54 -4.51 -14.10
CA GLN A 253 -18.93 -4.07 -13.91
C GLN A 253 -19.23 -2.91 -14.86
N THR A 254 -20.30 -3.01 -15.61
CA THR A 254 -20.80 -1.94 -16.47
C THR A 254 -22.16 -1.47 -15.93
N GLN A 255 -22.27 -0.19 -15.63
CA GLN A 255 -23.55 0.40 -15.21
C GLN A 255 -24.19 1.10 -16.40
N VAL A 256 -25.35 0.61 -16.83
CA VAL A 256 -26.17 1.24 -17.85
C VAL A 256 -27.33 1.99 -17.21
N THR A 257 -27.34 3.31 -17.37
CA THR A 257 -28.44 4.16 -16.87
C THR A 257 -29.34 4.56 -18.02
N VAL A 258 -30.61 4.12 -17.97
CA VAL A 258 -31.61 4.45 -18.97
C VAL A 258 -32.50 5.58 -18.43
N THR A 259 -32.45 6.76 -19.06
CA THR A 259 -33.25 7.92 -18.67
C THR A 259 -34.35 8.17 -19.71
N LEU A 260 -35.60 8.11 -19.28
CA LEU A 260 -36.76 8.38 -20.13
C LEU A 260 -37.23 9.85 -19.99
N PRO A 261 -38.01 10.35 -20.94
CA PRO A 261 -38.56 11.72 -20.87
C PRO A 261 -39.43 11.91 -19.61
N PRO A 262 -39.47 13.13 -19.05
CA PRO A 262 -40.33 13.44 -17.91
C PRO A 262 -41.79 13.10 -18.18
N GLY A 263 -42.45 12.38 -17.26
CA GLY A 263 -43.83 11.92 -17.39
C GLY A 263 -43.96 10.49 -17.85
N SER A 264 -42.84 9.77 -18.07
CA SER A 264 -42.89 8.32 -18.33
C SER A 264 -43.42 7.55 -17.11
N THR A 265 -44.19 6.51 -17.38
CA THR A 265 -44.71 5.64 -16.33
C THR A 265 -43.68 4.59 -15.89
N LEU A 266 -43.80 4.06 -14.65
CA LEU A 266 -42.98 2.98 -14.16
C LEU A 266 -42.96 1.76 -15.12
N LYS A 267 -44.08 1.48 -15.76
CA LYS A 267 -44.19 0.37 -16.71
C LYS A 267 -43.34 0.61 -17.97
N GLU A 268 -43.26 1.84 -18.45
CA GLU A 268 -42.43 2.22 -19.60
C GLU A 268 -40.97 2.19 -19.23
N THR A 269 -40.62 2.68 -18.06
CA THR A 269 -39.22 2.64 -17.55
C THR A 269 -38.76 1.19 -17.39
N TYR A 270 -39.59 0.34 -16.81
CA TYR A 270 -39.29 -1.09 -16.66
C TYR A 270 -39.12 -1.79 -18.03
N ALA A 271 -39.99 -1.50 -18.98
CA ALA A 271 -39.89 -2.08 -20.33
C ALA A 271 -38.62 -1.66 -21.06
N ALA A 272 -38.21 -0.39 -20.94
CA ALA A 272 -36.98 0.11 -21.52
C ALA A 272 -35.73 -0.49 -20.84
N ALA A 273 -35.73 -0.63 -19.52
CA ALA A 273 -34.65 -1.27 -18.78
C ALA A 273 -34.50 -2.76 -19.16
N GLU A 274 -35.63 -3.48 -19.28
CA GLU A 274 -35.62 -4.90 -19.69
C GLU A 274 -35.12 -5.07 -21.13
N GLN A 275 -35.47 -4.17 -22.03
CA GLN A 275 -34.99 -4.18 -23.39
C GLN A 275 -33.48 -3.93 -23.47
N ALA A 276 -32.94 -2.99 -22.66
CA ALA A 276 -31.50 -2.75 -22.53
C ALA A 276 -30.78 -4.00 -21.99
N ARG A 277 -31.33 -4.66 -20.96
CA ARG A 277 -30.80 -5.91 -20.40
C ARG A 277 -30.74 -7.05 -21.43
N GLU A 278 -31.80 -7.24 -22.21
CA GLU A 278 -31.83 -8.27 -23.26
C GLU A 278 -30.79 -8.01 -24.35
N GLN A 279 -30.56 -6.74 -24.71
CA GLN A 279 -29.55 -6.38 -25.71
C GLN A 279 -28.13 -6.60 -25.20
N ASP A 280 -27.89 -6.29 -23.93
CA ASP A 280 -26.57 -6.53 -23.30
C ASP A 280 -26.26 -8.03 -23.22
N LEU A 281 -27.21 -8.85 -22.78
CA LEU A 281 -27.08 -10.32 -22.77
C LEU A 281 -26.86 -10.89 -24.16
N ALA A 282 -27.54 -10.36 -25.18
CA ALA A 282 -27.40 -10.80 -26.58
C ALA A 282 -26.03 -10.44 -27.17
N SER A 283 -25.37 -9.39 -26.66
CA SER A 283 -24.03 -8.96 -27.09
C SER A 283 -22.88 -9.73 -26.40
N GLY A 284 -23.20 -10.65 -25.47
CA GLY A 284 -22.20 -11.43 -24.72
C GLY A 284 -21.72 -10.73 -23.44
N GLY A 285 -22.43 -9.70 -23.00
CA GLY A 285 -22.27 -9.13 -21.66
C GLY A 285 -22.61 -10.15 -20.59
N GLY A 286 -21.91 -10.12 -19.47
CA GLY A 286 -22.16 -11.01 -18.33
C GLY A 286 -23.52 -10.77 -17.67
N GLU A 287 -23.87 -11.60 -16.69
CA GLU A 287 -25.11 -11.52 -15.94
C GLU A 287 -25.14 -10.23 -15.08
N GLU A 288 -25.71 -9.14 -15.63
CA GLU A 288 -25.77 -7.85 -14.98
C GLU A 288 -27.19 -7.50 -14.53
N VAL A 289 -27.32 -6.98 -13.31
CA VAL A 289 -28.62 -6.57 -12.75
C VAL A 289 -28.92 -5.14 -13.14
N VAL A 290 -29.94 -4.91 -13.94
CA VAL A 290 -30.44 -3.59 -14.30
C VAL A 290 -31.48 -3.13 -13.27
N ALA A 291 -31.20 -2.06 -12.53
CA ALA A 291 -32.16 -1.43 -11.64
C ALA A 291 -32.80 -0.20 -12.31
N ALA A 292 -34.13 -0.18 -12.39
CA ALA A 292 -34.87 0.98 -12.87
C ALA A 292 -35.18 1.94 -11.71
N HIS A 293 -34.83 3.21 -11.86
CA HIS A 293 -35.06 4.25 -10.84
C HIS A 293 -35.88 5.41 -11.40
N ASP A 294 -36.86 5.86 -10.61
CA ASP A 294 -37.87 6.87 -10.98
C ASP A 294 -37.48 8.30 -10.57
N GLU A 295 -36.19 8.61 -10.35
CA GLU A 295 -35.80 9.95 -9.95
C GLU A 295 -35.38 10.84 -11.15
N VAL A 296 -36.09 11.97 -11.25
CA VAL A 296 -35.94 13.01 -12.26
C VAL A 296 -34.78 13.95 -11.93
N ASP A 297 -33.57 13.44 -11.85
CA ASP A 297 -32.39 14.33 -11.83
C ASP A 297 -31.33 13.82 -12.81
N ALA A 298 -31.20 14.61 -13.87
CA ALA A 298 -30.28 14.36 -14.97
C ALA A 298 -28.81 14.39 -14.51
N VAL A 299 -28.26 13.27 -14.16
CA VAL A 299 -26.81 13.09 -14.12
C VAL A 299 -26.39 12.44 -15.42
N GLN A 300 -25.88 13.25 -16.33
CA GLN A 300 -25.20 12.77 -17.54
C GLN A 300 -23.91 12.05 -17.16
N GLN A 301 -23.97 10.76 -16.90
CA GLN A 301 -22.76 9.93 -16.90
C GLN A 301 -22.54 9.38 -18.30
N VAL A 302 -21.44 9.84 -18.92
CA VAL A 302 -20.99 9.38 -20.23
C VAL A 302 -20.34 8.03 -20.05
N VAL A 303 -21.01 6.96 -20.44
CA VAL A 303 -20.44 5.61 -20.56
C VAL A 303 -19.49 5.60 -21.75
N HIS A 304 -18.20 5.54 -21.51
CA HIS A 304 -17.17 5.66 -22.56
C HIS A 304 -16.92 4.38 -23.35
N HIS A 305 -17.43 3.22 -22.96
CA HIS A 305 -17.02 1.93 -23.55
C HIS A 305 -18.03 1.27 -24.51
N HIS A 306 -19.33 1.62 -24.49
CA HIS A 306 -20.34 1.04 -25.40
C HIS A 306 -21.22 2.08 -26.07
N ARG A 307 -20.60 3.10 -26.70
CA ARG A 307 -21.35 4.08 -27.50
C ARG A 307 -22.22 3.48 -28.63
N GLU A 308 -21.90 2.30 -29.08
CA GLU A 308 -22.62 1.65 -30.19
C GLU A 308 -23.85 0.85 -29.74
N LEU A 309 -23.92 0.37 -28.49
CA LEU A 309 -25.06 -0.38 -27.97
C LEU A 309 -26.23 0.52 -27.52
N ILE A 310 -25.97 1.74 -27.09
CA ILE A 310 -26.99 2.67 -26.60
C ILE A 310 -27.70 3.42 -27.75
N ARG A 311 -27.06 3.58 -28.92
CA ARG A 311 -27.64 4.28 -30.08
C ARG A 311 -28.98 3.70 -30.59
N PRO A 312 -29.10 2.36 -30.76
CA PRO A 312 -30.38 1.83 -31.26
C PRO A 312 -31.54 1.95 -30.26
N VAL A 313 -31.26 2.00 -28.96
CA VAL A 313 -32.30 2.16 -27.90
C VAL A 313 -32.77 3.61 -27.83
N ALA A 314 -31.88 4.58 -27.99
CA ALA A 314 -32.21 6.00 -27.99
C ALA A 314 -32.90 6.47 -29.29
N GLU A 315 -32.71 5.77 -30.41
CA GLU A 315 -33.38 6.05 -31.67
C GLU A 315 -34.74 5.32 -31.85
N ALA A 316 -35.04 4.34 -30.98
CA ALA A 316 -36.27 3.57 -30.98
C ALA A 316 -37.36 4.10 -30.02
N ILE A 317 -37.06 5.09 -29.20
CA ILE A 317 -37.93 5.82 -28.29
C ILE A 317 -38.15 7.24 -28.83
#